data_33c247b02c4fcc2c83ed3bf03485f60d
#
_entry.id   33c247b02c4fcc2c83ed3bf03485f60d
#
_cell.length_a   1.000
_cell.length_b   1.000
_cell.length_c   1.000
_cell.angle_alpha   90.00
_cell.angle_beta   90.00
_cell.angle_gamma   90.00
#
_symmetry.space_group_name_H-M   'P 1'
#
loop_
_entity.id
_entity.type
_entity.pdbx_description
1 polymer ?
#
loop_
_entity_poly.entity_id
_entity_poly.type
_entity_poly.pdbx_seq_one_letter_code
_entity_poly.pdbx_strand_id
1 'polypeptide(L)'
;MLLTTRATKQIAGRYGGLENLGEKVMKAENFEMALDEIVWLITLLCNQPILVHNLKHPEDKKPELTAEEVELLTSPMELTDYKDAIMEAMYRGTKRNIESEPEGKNTAAG
;
A
#
# COMPACT_ATOMS: atom_id res chain seq x y z
N MET A 1 -4.32 -3.63 -6.70
CA MET A 1 -3.98 -2.81 -5.53
C MET A 1 -3.92 -1.34 -5.93
N LEU A 2 -4.38 -0.49 -5.05
CA LEU A 2 -4.50 0.94 -5.34
C LEU A 2 -4.02 1.76 -4.15
N LEU A 3 -3.15 2.73 -4.39
CA LEU A 3 -2.64 3.62 -3.35
C LEU A 3 -3.43 4.92 -3.37
N THR A 4 -4.48 4.97 -2.54
CA THR A 4 -5.29 6.18 -2.40
C THR A 4 -4.70 7.09 -1.34
N THR A 5 -5.22 8.32 -1.23
CA THR A 5 -4.83 9.22 -0.16
C THR A 5 -5.12 8.60 1.20
N ARG A 6 -6.28 7.93 1.34
CA ARG A 6 -6.60 7.26 2.60
C ARG A 6 -5.57 6.19 2.94
N ALA A 7 -5.21 5.34 1.96
CA ALA A 7 -4.23 4.29 2.20
C ALA A 7 -2.87 4.90 2.56
N THR A 8 -2.47 5.97 1.89
CA THR A 8 -1.21 6.63 2.18
C THR A 8 -1.19 7.14 3.62
N LYS A 9 -2.30 7.74 4.07
CA LYS A 9 -2.37 8.23 5.45
C LYS A 9 -2.30 7.10 6.45
N GLN A 10 -2.95 5.99 6.18
CA GLN A 10 -2.93 4.85 7.08
C GLN A 10 -1.55 4.21 7.16
N ILE A 11 -0.85 4.13 6.03
CA ILE A 11 0.51 3.60 6.01
C ILE A 11 1.43 4.52 6.80
N ALA A 12 1.33 5.82 6.55
CA ALA A 12 2.17 6.79 7.26
C ALA A 12 1.92 6.73 8.76
N GLY A 13 0.65 6.57 9.17
CA GLY A 13 0.32 6.48 10.58
C GLY A 13 0.88 5.24 11.25
N ARG A 14 0.87 4.10 10.51
CA ARG A 14 1.35 2.86 11.08
C ARG A 14 2.87 2.81 11.22
N TYR A 15 3.59 3.40 10.27
CA TYR A 15 5.05 3.29 10.25
C TYR A 15 5.76 4.58 10.61
N GLY A 16 5.02 5.65 10.87
CA GLY A 16 5.63 6.93 11.19
C GLY A 16 6.14 7.67 9.98
N GLY A 17 5.70 7.27 8.78
CA GLY A 17 6.12 7.89 7.55
C GLY A 17 6.37 6.84 6.49
N LEU A 18 6.19 7.21 5.23
CA LEU A 18 6.41 6.24 4.15
C LEU A 18 7.87 5.82 4.05
N GLU A 19 8.78 6.70 4.45
CA GLU A 19 10.20 6.37 4.38
C GLU A 19 10.59 5.26 5.36
N ASN A 20 9.78 5.02 6.39
CA ASN A 20 10.06 3.97 7.37
C ASN A 20 9.48 2.63 6.97
N LEU A 21 8.68 2.60 5.93
CA LEU A 21 7.97 1.38 5.53
C LEU A 21 8.93 0.27 5.16
N GLY A 22 9.87 0.57 4.25
CA GLY A 22 10.82 -0.44 3.81
C GLY A 22 11.64 -0.99 4.96
N GLU A 23 12.06 -0.10 5.86
CA GLU A 23 12.86 -0.53 6.99
C GLU A 23 12.07 -1.48 7.89
N LYS A 24 10.83 -1.14 8.19
CA LYS A 24 10.01 -2.00 9.05
C LYS A 24 9.75 -3.36 8.44
N VAL A 25 9.46 -3.39 7.14
CA VAL A 25 9.17 -4.66 6.47
C VAL A 25 10.44 -5.46 6.23
N MET A 26 11.51 -4.79 5.78
CA MET A 26 12.75 -5.49 5.43
C MET A 26 13.54 -5.92 6.65
N LYS A 27 13.40 -5.20 7.76
CA LYS A 27 14.16 -5.50 8.98
C LYS A 27 13.31 -6.12 10.06
N ALA A 28 12.17 -6.72 9.70
CA ALA A 28 11.36 -7.43 10.67
C ALA A 28 12.22 -8.54 11.28
N GLU A 29 12.09 -8.72 12.60
CA GLU A 29 12.98 -9.63 13.32
C GLU A 29 12.80 -11.09 12.95
N ASN A 30 11.61 -11.46 12.52
CA ASN A 30 11.37 -12.83 12.12
C ASN A 30 10.43 -12.87 10.93
N PHE A 31 10.36 -14.06 10.33
CA PHE A 31 9.58 -14.27 9.13
C PHE A 31 8.10 -14.05 9.35
N GLU A 32 7.60 -14.46 10.50
CA GLU A 32 6.19 -14.31 10.82
C GLU A 32 5.80 -12.83 10.86
N MET A 33 6.63 -12.00 11.49
CA MET A 33 6.35 -10.58 11.56
C MET A 33 6.38 -9.93 10.18
N ALA A 34 7.32 -10.36 9.34
CA ALA A 34 7.40 -9.84 7.97
C ALA A 34 6.14 -10.18 7.19
N LEU A 35 5.65 -11.41 7.33
CA LEU A 35 4.44 -11.84 6.65
C LEU A 35 3.24 -11.03 7.13
N ASP A 36 3.13 -10.79 8.43
CA ASP A 36 2.02 -10.01 8.97
C ASP A 36 1.98 -8.60 8.40
N GLU A 37 3.15 -7.95 8.27
CA GLU A 37 3.21 -6.61 7.70
C GLU A 37 2.79 -6.62 6.24
N ILE A 38 3.25 -7.60 5.49
CA ILE A 38 2.90 -7.69 4.08
C ILE A 38 1.41 -7.95 3.90
N VAL A 39 0.84 -8.83 4.71
CA VAL A 39 -0.59 -9.12 4.66
C VAL A 39 -1.39 -7.85 4.96
N TRP A 40 -0.97 -7.07 5.96
CA TRP A 40 -1.65 -5.83 6.29
C TRP A 40 -1.65 -4.88 5.10
N LEU A 41 -0.50 -4.73 4.45
CA LEU A 41 -0.38 -3.85 3.30
C LEU A 41 -1.24 -4.31 2.13
N ILE A 42 -1.20 -5.61 1.82
CA ILE A 42 -2.00 -6.14 0.73
C ILE A 42 -3.48 -5.94 1.01
N THR A 43 -3.91 -6.25 2.23
CA THR A 43 -5.31 -6.09 2.60
C THR A 43 -5.75 -4.63 2.43
N LEU A 44 -4.93 -3.71 2.91
CA LEU A 44 -5.24 -2.29 2.79
C LEU A 44 -5.35 -1.86 1.33
N LEU A 45 -4.36 -2.20 0.52
CA LEU A 45 -4.29 -1.72 -0.85
C LEU A 45 -5.30 -2.40 -1.77
N CYS A 46 -5.63 -3.66 -1.50
CA CYS A 46 -6.63 -4.37 -2.29
C CYS A 46 -8.05 -3.89 -1.96
N ASN A 47 -8.24 -3.38 -0.74
CA ASN A 47 -9.55 -2.89 -0.35
C ASN A 47 -9.84 -1.48 -0.88
N GLN A 48 -8.82 -0.74 -1.33
CA GLN A 48 -9.06 0.61 -1.83
C GLN A 48 -9.97 0.64 -3.06
N PRO A 49 -9.77 -0.22 -4.07
CA PRO A 49 -10.72 -0.22 -5.20
C PRO A 49 -12.14 -0.57 -4.77
N ILE A 50 -12.27 -1.48 -3.78
CA ILE A 50 -13.59 -1.85 -3.27
C ILE A 50 -14.25 -0.66 -2.60
N LEU A 51 -13.50 0.09 -1.80
CA LEU A 51 -14.04 1.27 -1.14
C LEU A 51 -14.43 2.35 -2.14
N VAL A 52 -13.63 2.53 -3.19
CA VAL A 52 -13.96 3.48 -4.24
C VAL A 52 -15.25 3.06 -4.95
N HIS A 53 -15.36 1.76 -5.26
CA HIS A 53 -16.58 1.23 -5.87
C HIS A 53 -17.79 1.51 -4.98
N ASN A 54 -17.67 1.23 -3.69
CA ASN A 54 -18.77 1.38 -2.76
C ASN A 54 -19.20 2.84 -2.62
N LEU A 55 -18.24 3.75 -2.72
CA LEU A 55 -18.54 5.17 -2.66
C LEU A 55 -19.35 5.60 -3.88
N LYS A 56 -18.96 5.09 -5.06
CA LYS A 56 -19.62 5.47 -6.30
C LYS A 56 -20.92 4.72 -6.54
N HIS A 57 -21.07 3.55 -5.92
CA HIS A 57 -22.24 2.69 -6.14
C HIS A 57 -22.80 2.24 -4.79
N PRO A 58 -23.39 3.17 -4.01
CA PRO A 58 -23.88 2.81 -2.67
C PRO A 58 -24.99 1.78 -2.68
N GLU A 59 -25.64 1.58 -3.81
CA GLU A 59 -26.70 0.58 -3.92
C GLU A 59 -26.13 -0.82 -4.26
N ASP A 60 -24.83 -0.92 -4.52
CA ASP A 60 -24.21 -2.20 -4.91
C ASP A 60 -22.88 -2.36 -4.19
N LYS A 61 -22.91 -2.30 -2.87
CA LYS A 61 -21.69 -2.37 -2.09
C LYS A 61 -21.11 -3.78 -2.08
N LYS A 62 -19.80 -3.87 -2.18
CA LYS A 62 -19.07 -5.12 -2.11
C LYS A 62 -18.37 -5.23 -0.76
N PRO A 63 -18.25 -6.45 -0.21
CA PRO A 63 -17.55 -6.61 1.06
C PRO A 63 -16.04 -6.42 0.90
N GLU A 64 -15.41 -5.89 1.96
CA GLU A 64 -13.97 -5.74 1.97
C GLU A 64 -13.32 -7.07 2.31
N LEU A 65 -12.08 -7.21 1.86
CA LEU A 65 -11.27 -8.37 2.22
C LEU A 65 -10.77 -8.22 3.65
N THR A 66 -10.67 -9.33 4.35
CA THR A 66 -10.06 -9.34 5.69
C THR A 66 -8.64 -9.85 5.59
N ALA A 67 -7.83 -9.55 6.61
CA ALA A 67 -6.46 -10.05 6.66
C ALA A 67 -6.46 -11.58 6.66
N GLU A 68 -7.42 -12.19 7.34
CA GLU A 68 -7.51 -13.65 7.39
C GLU A 68 -7.75 -14.21 5.99
N GLU A 69 -8.62 -13.58 5.22
CA GLU A 69 -8.87 -14.04 3.85
C GLU A 69 -7.60 -13.91 2.99
N VAL A 70 -6.87 -12.82 3.16
CA VAL A 70 -5.63 -12.64 2.41
C VAL A 70 -4.62 -13.73 2.78
N GLU A 71 -4.52 -14.04 4.07
CA GLU A 71 -3.61 -15.09 4.52
C GLU A 71 -3.95 -16.45 3.90
N LEU A 72 -5.23 -16.74 3.78
CA LEU A 72 -5.67 -18.03 3.24
C LEU A 72 -5.58 -18.11 1.74
N LEU A 73 -5.65 -16.97 1.07
CA LEU A 73 -5.66 -16.93 -0.40
C LEU A 73 -4.28 -16.72 -1.02
N THR A 74 -3.24 -16.54 -0.20
CA THR A 74 -1.89 -16.31 -0.69
C THR A 74 -0.92 -17.32 -0.10
N SER A 75 0.27 -17.41 -0.69
CA SER A 75 1.35 -18.24 -0.17
C SER A 75 2.52 -17.34 0.19
N PRO A 76 3.46 -17.81 1.03
CA PRO A 76 4.62 -17.00 1.39
C PRO A 76 5.43 -16.53 0.18
N MET A 77 5.53 -17.36 -0.86
CA MET A 77 6.28 -16.96 -2.05
C MET A 77 5.56 -15.82 -2.77
N GLU A 78 4.24 -15.91 -2.89
CA GLU A 78 3.46 -14.82 -3.48
C GLU A 78 3.59 -13.54 -2.68
N LEU A 79 3.61 -13.65 -1.34
CA LEU A 79 3.74 -12.48 -0.49
C LEU A 79 5.07 -11.79 -0.69
N THR A 80 6.13 -12.55 -0.93
CA THR A 80 7.45 -11.96 -1.22
C THR A 80 7.39 -11.16 -2.52
N ASP A 81 6.75 -11.71 -3.55
CA ASP A 81 6.61 -11.00 -4.81
C ASP A 81 5.77 -9.74 -4.65
N TYR A 82 4.68 -9.82 -3.91
CA TYR A 82 3.84 -8.65 -3.65
C TYR A 82 4.60 -7.60 -2.85
N LYS A 83 5.42 -8.04 -1.89
CA LYS A 83 6.21 -7.10 -1.09
C LYS A 83 7.09 -6.25 -2.00
N ASP A 84 7.80 -6.90 -2.91
CA ASP A 84 8.69 -6.17 -3.81
C ASP A 84 7.93 -5.19 -4.69
N ALA A 85 6.76 -5.61 -5.19
CA ALA A 85 5.94 -4.74 -6.03
C ALA A 85 5.41 -3.55 -5.22
N ILE A 86 5.02 -3.78 -3.98
CA ILE A 86 4.51 -2.72 -3.12
C ILE A 86 5.61 -1.72 -2.81
N MET A 87 6.81 -2.21 -2.47
CA MET A 87 7.92 -1.32 -2.15
C MET A 87 8.26 -0.44 -3.35
N GLU A 88 8.26 -1.02 -4.55
CA GLU A 88 8.56 -0.25 -5.74
C GLU A 88 7.48 0.79 -6.01
N ALA A 89 6.21 0.44 -5.84
CA ALA A 89 5.12 1.37 -6.05
C ALA A 89 5.19 2.54 -5.08
N MET A 90 5.51 2.24 -3.81
CA MET A 90 5.66 3.29 -2.79
C MET A 90 6.81 4.22 -3.15
N TYR A 91 7.94 3.63 -3.55
CA TYR A 91 9.12 4.42 -3.90
C TYR A 91 8.81 5.35 -5.07
N ARG A 92 8.17 4.82 -6.10
CA ARG A 92 7.84 5.63 -7.28
C ARG A 92 6.87 6.74 -6.94
N GLY A 93 5.87 6.45 -6.11
CA GLY A 93 4.91 7.45 -5.71
C GLY A 93 5.55 8.59 -4.95
N THR A 94 6.42 8.25 -4.00
CA THR A 94 7.12 9.24 -3.20
C THR A 94 8.04 10.08 -4.08
N LYS A 95 8.79 9.43 -4.94
CA LYS A 95 9.72 10.14 -5.81
C LYS A 95 8.99 11.07 -6.75
N ARG A 96 7.87 10.62 -7.29
CA ARG A 96 7.09 11.45 -8.21
C ARG A 96 6.57 12.70 -7.50
N ASN A 97 6.09 12.56 -6.29
CA ASN A 97 5.60 13.69 -5.53
C ASN A 97 6.71 14.70 -5.28
N ILE A 98 7.89 14.22 -4.94
CA ILE A 98 9.03 15.09 -4.71
C ILE A 98 9.42 15.83 -5.97
N GLU A 99 9.44 15.11 -7.09
CA GLU A 99 9.87 15.70 -8.35
C GLU A 99 8.89 16.74 -8.89
N SER A 100 7.61 16.57 -8.59
CA SER A 100 6.62 17.49 -9.11
C SER A 100 6.53 18.78 -8.33
N GLU A 101 7.05 18.82 -7.11
CA GLU A 101 6.99 20.01 -6.30
C GLU A 101 7.77 21.19 -6.82
N PRO A 102 9.01 21.02 -7.22
CA PRO A 102 9.86 22.17 -7.55
C PRO A 102 9.42 22.92 -8.76
N GLU A 103 8.70 22.44 -9.55
CA GLU A 103 8.40 23.15 -10.68
C GLU A 103 7.28 23.97 -10.49
N GLY A 104 7.21 23.94 -9.52
CA GLY A 104 6.20 24.57 -9.39
C GLY A 104 6.03 24.83 -10.73
N LYS A 105 7.01 24.65 -10.98
CA LYS A 105 7.13 24.50 -11.68
C LYS A 105 7.32 24.01 -12.52
N ASN A 106 7.57 24.24 -12.89
CA ASN A 106 7.92 23.66 -13.75
C ASN A 106 7.70 23.22 -14.38
N THR A 107 7.63 23.53 -14.51
CA THR A 107 7.54 22.98 -15.16
C THR A 107 7.27 22.40 -15.58
N ALA A 108 7.14 22.72 -15.82
CA ALA A 108 7.07 22.08 -16.21
C ALA A 108 6.95 21.44 -16.58
N ALA A 109 6.95 21.58 -16.75
CA ALA A 109 6.99 20.90 -17.03
C ALA A 109 6.79 20.30 -16.97
N GLY A 110 6.74 20.62 -16.66
CA GLY A 110 6.74 20.03 -16.65
C GLY A 110 6.55 19.83 -16.53
#